data_1c35d88f27f64e9f6222c5be7f02e75f
#
_entry.id   1c35d88f27f64e9f6222c5be7f02e75f
#
_cell.length_a   1.000
_cell.length_b   1.000
_cell.length_c   1.000
_cell.angle_alpha   90.00
_cell.angle_beta   90.00
_cell.angle_gamma   90.00
#
_symmetry.space_group_name_H-M   'P 1'
#
loop_
_entity.id
_entity.type
_entity.pdbx_description
1 polymer ?
#
loop_
_entity_poly.entity_id
_entity_poly.type
_entity_poly.pdbx_seq_one_letter_code
_entity_poly.pdbx_strand_id
1 'polypeptide(L)'
;MTVQEGWTGRLYEDFEPGDVYRHPLGRTVIAADNLWFSLLTMNTNPIHIDAAYAAQTEFGRPLVNSTFTLALVTGQSVADLSQNAVANLGWDEIRLPHPVFEGDTIYSQSEVLDKRESGSRPHAGIVYVKTTGFNQEGKVVIEFKRTFMVYKRGHVPPRPY
;
A
#
# COMPACT_ATOMS: atom_id res chain seq x y z
N MET A 1 -15.10 -28.82 -19.96
CA MET A 1 -15.03 -27.56 -19.13
C MET A 1 -13.65 -26.98 -19.36
N THR A 2 -13.59 -25.68 -19.65
CA THR A 2 -12.32 -24.96 -19.76
C THR A 2 -12.12 -24.18 -18.46
N VAL A 3 -11.02 -24.46 -17.77
CA VAL A 3 -10.64 -23.67 -16.57
C VAL A 3 -10.09 -22.33 -17.06
N GLN A 4 -10.57 -21.23 -16.47
CA GLN A 4 -10.05 -19.90 -16.71
C GLN A 4 -9.15 -19.54 -15.54
N GLU A 5 -7.90 -19.23 -15.82
CA GLU A 5 -6.94 -18.79 -14.81
C GLU A 5 -7.23 -17.33 -14.39
N GLY A 6 -7.21 -17.09 -13.10
CA GLY A 6 -7.31 -15.75 -12.55
C GLY A 6 -5.99 -14.98 -12.64
N TRP A 7 -6.03 -13.70 -12.28
CA TRP A 7 -4.83 -12.89 -12.17
C TRP A 7 -3.91 -13.41 -11.05
N THR A 8 -2.67 -13.70 -11.39
CA THR A 8 -1.69 -14.33 -10.48
C THR A 8 -0.61 -13.34 -9.99
N GLY A 9 -0.66 -12.09 -10.43
CA GLY A 9 0.33 -11.07 -10.09
C GLY A 9 1.50 -11.01 -11.08
N ARG A 10 2.26 -9.91 -11.00
CA ARG A 10 3.44 -9.67 -11.82
C ARG A 10 4.68 -10.37 -11.27
N LEU A 11 5.61 -10.62 -12.16
CA LEU A 11 6.94 -11.13 -11.89
C LEU A 11 7.99 -10.06 -12.22
N TYR A 12 9.24 -10.29 -11.84
CA TYR A 12 10.32 -9.31 -12.01
C TYR A 12 10.43 -8.78 -13.46
N GLU A 13 10.26 -9.66 -14.44
CA GLU A 13 10.38 -9.32 -15.86
C GLU A 13 9.27 -8.40 -16.35
N ASP A 14 8.12 -8.38 -15.67
CA ASP A 14 6.93 -7.63 -16.08
C ASP A 14 6.99 -6.14 -15.67
N PHE A 15 8.01 -5.74 -14.93
CA PHE A 15 8.20 -4.34 -14.51
C PHE A 15 9.17 -3.63 -15.43
N GLU A 16 8.81 -2.41 -15.87
CA GLU A 16 9.71 -1.52 -16.58
C GLU A 16 9.75 -0.14 -15.91
N PRO A 17 10.96 0.47 -15.73
CA PRO A 17 11.06 1.83 -15.21
C PRO A 17 10.22 2.81 -16.04
N GLY A 18 9.44 3.64 -15.35
CA GLY A 18 8.50 4.58 -15.97
C GLY A 18 7.06 4.05 -16.08
N ASP A 19 6.81 2.74 -15.90
CA ASP A 19 5.45 2.21 -15.86
C ASP A 19 4.67 2.77 -14.66
N VAL A 20 3.40 3.12 -14.89
CA VAL A 20 2.48 3.57 -13.85
C VAL A 20 1.31 2.59 -13.74
N TYR A 21 1.16 2.00 -12.58
CA TYR A 21 0.05 1.11 -12.23
C TYR A 21 -0.99 1.85 -11.40
N ARG A 22 -2.20 2.02 -11.95
CA ARG A 22 -3.37 2.51 -11.20
C ARG A 22 -4.05 1.33 -10.53
N HIS A 23 -4.09 1.35 -9.20
CA HIS A 23 -4.69 0.26 -8.44
C HIS A 23 -6.22 0.35 -8.52
N PRO A 24 -6.92 -0.73 -8.91
CA PRO A 24 -8.31 -0.63 -9.36
C PRO A 24 -9.32 -0.39 -8.23
N LEU A 25 -8.96 -0.70 -6.98
CA LEU A 25 -9.91 -0.70 -5.87
C LEU A 25 -9.70 0.50 -4.94
N GLY A 26 -10.67 1.40 -4.91
CA GLY A 26 -10.81 2.38 -3.84
C GLY A 26 -11.33 1.74 -2.55
N ARG A 27 -10.96 2.31 -1.39
CA ARG A 27 -11.40 1.82 -0.06
C ARG A 27 -11.84 2.98 0.81
N THR A 28 -13.11 3.00 1.18
CA THR A 28 -13.63 3.96 2.15
C THR A 28 -13.21 3.56 3.57
N VAL A 29 -12.56 4.48 4.26
CA VAL A 29 -12.13 4.31 5.66
C VAL A 29 -13.34 4.47 6.57
N ILE A 30 -13.54 3.52 7.46
CA ILE A 30 -14.61 3.55 8.47
C ILE A 30 -14.04 3.65 9.88
N ALA A 31 -14.86 4.04 10.86
CA ALA A 31 -14.47 4.18 12.26
C ALA A 31 -13.79 2.93 12.82
N ALA A 32 -14.31 1.74 12.47
CA ALA A 32 -13.74 0.48 12.92
C ALA A 32 -12.31 0.25 12.44
N ASP A 33 -11.98 0.66 11.20
CA ASP A 33 -10.61 0.55 10.66
C ASP A 33 -9.62 1.33 11.54
N ASN A 34 -9.95 2.59 11.83
CA ASN A 34 -9.10 3.49 12.60
C ASN A 34 -8.93 3.00 14.05
N LEU A 35 -10.04 2.68 14.71
CA LEU A 35 -10.07 2.23 16.10
C LEU A 35 -9.30 0.92 16.27
N TRP A 36 -9.65 -0.12 15.50
CA TRP A 36 -9.01 -1.43 15.61
C TRP A 36 -7.53 -1.38 15.28
N PHE A 37 -7.15 -0.70 14.21
CA PHE A 37 -5.74 -0.60 13.83
C PHE A 37 -4.93 0.14 14.89
N SER A 38 -5.44 1.24 15.44
CA SER A 38 -4.76 2.00 16.50
C SER A 38 -4.56 1.16 17.75
N LEU A 39 -5.59 0.45 18.19
CA LEU A 39 -5.50 -0.39 19.39
C LEU A 39 -4.60 -1.61 19.18
N LEU A 40 -4.69 -2.30 18.05
CA LEU A 40 -3.85 -3.45 17.72
C LEU A 40 -2.37 -3.09 17.61
N THR A 41 -2.06 -1.86 17.21
CA THR A 41 -0.68 -1.37 17.07
C THR A 41 -0.21 -0.58 18.30
N MET A 42 -0.98 -0.58 19.40
CA MET A 42 -0.69 0.14 20.64
C MET A 42 -0.54 1.66 20.46
N ASN A 43 -1.16 2.25 19.45
CA ASN A 43 -1.21 3.69 19.30
C ASN A 43 -2.36 4.25 20.16
N THR A 44 -2.04 4.65 21.37
CA THR A 44 -2.99 5.14 22.38
C THR A 44 -3.25 6.64 22.31
N ASN A 45 -2.80 7.33 21.26
CA ASN A 45 -3.08 8.75 21.10
C ASN A 45 -4.60 8.97 20.96
N PRO A 46 -5.22 9.74 21.89
CA PRO A 46 -6.67 9.90 21.93
C PRO A 46 -7.26 10.54 20.67
N ILE A 47 -6.46 11.23 19.89
CA ILE A 47 -6.91 11.83 18.61
C ILE A 47 -7.48 10.79 17.63
N HIS A 48 -7.09 9.51 17.75
CA HIS A 48 -7.54 8.44 16.88
C HIS A 48 -8.73 7.65 17.43
N ILE A 49 -8.91 7.64 18.76
CA ILE A 49 -9.79 6.67 19.44
C ILE A 49 -10.84 7.31 20.37
N ASP A 50 -10.70 8.61 20.68
CA ASP A 50 -11.61 9.36 21.56
C ASP A 50 -12.22 10.52 20.77
N ALA A 51 -13.47 10.33 20.37
CA ALA A 51 -14.18 11.33 19.57
C ALA A 51 -14.45 12.64 20.33
N ALA A 52 -14.64 12.57 21.66
CA ALA A 52 -14.86 13.76 22.49
C ALA A 52 -13.59 14.59 22.62
N TYR A 53 -12.44 13.92 22.74
CA TYR A 53 -11.14 14.58 22.70
C TYR A 53 -10.85 15.16 21.30
N ALA A 54 -11.02 14.37 20.25
CA ALA A 54 -10.73 14.78 18.89
C ALA A 54 -11.57 15.98 18.44
N ALA A 55 -12.82 16.09 18.91
CA ALA A 55 -13.70 17.24 18.64
C ALA A 55 -13.15 18.58 19.18
N GLN A 56 -12.24 18.54 20.15
CA GLN A 56 -11.61 19.73 20.74
C GLN A 56 -10.28 20.10 20.06
N THR A 57 -9.80 19.26 19.15
CA THR A 57 -8.57 19.52 18.37
C THR A 57 -8.85 20.38 17.13
N GLU A 58 -7.81 20.87 16.49
CA GLU A 58 -7.92 21.58 15.22
C GLU A 58 -8.61 20.78 14.12
N PHE A 59 -8.66 19.45 14.21
CA PHE A 59 -9.33 18.58 13.25
C PHE A 59 -10.83 18.44 13.46
N GLY A 60 -11.33 18.71 14.68
CA GLY A 60 -12.76 18.66 15.03
C GLY A 60 -13.41 17.27 14.99
N ARG A 61 -12.65 16.19 14.72
CA ARG A 61 -13.10 14.80 14.60
C ARG A 61 -11.92 13.84 14.65
N PRO A 62 -12.15 12.53 14.87
CA PRO A 62 -11.06 11.56 14.89
C PRO A 62 -10.22 11.59 13.60
N LEU A 63 -8.91 11.73 13.79
CA LEU A 63 -7.93 11.63 12.71
C LEU A 63 -7.60 10.16 12.47
N VAL A 64 -7.54 9.74 11.21
CA VAL A 64 -7.12 8.38 10.87
C VAL A 64 -5.63 8.21 11.16
N ASN A 65 -5.28 7.10 11.79
CA ASN A 65 -3.90 6.72 12.08
C ASN A 65 -3.06 6.70 10.79
N SER A 66 -1.97 7.45 10.77
CA SER A 66 -1.12 7.60 9.59
C SER A 66 -0.48 6.28 9.14
N THR A 67 -0.17 5.40 10.08
CA THR A 67 0.35 4.06 9.75
C THR A 67 -0.70 3.13 9.18
N PHE A 68 -2.00 3.33 9.53
CA PHE A 68 -3.10 2.69 8.82
C PHE A 68 -3.15 3.14 7.35
N THR A 69 -3.03 4.43 7.09
CA THR A 69 -3.02 4.97 5.72
C THR A 69 -1.87 4.36 4.90
N LEU A 70 -0.67 4.25 5.48
CA LEU A 70 0.48 3.57 4.86
C LEU A 70 0.17 2.10 4.56
N ALA A 71 -0.38 1.38 5.52
CA ALA A 71 -0.73 -0.03 5.38
C ALA A 71 -1.81 -0.25 4.32
N LEU A 72 -2.86 0.59 4.30
CA LEU A 72 -3.95 0.54 3.32
C LEU A 72 -3.43 0.75 1.90
N VAL A 73 -2.67 1.82 1.66
CA VAL A 73 -2.15 2.16 0.33
C VAL A 73 -1.11 1.13 -0.15
N THR A 74 -0.30 0.60 0.76
CA THR A 74 0.56 -0.55 0.47
C THR A 74 -0.28 -1.77 0.07
N GLY A 75 -1.35 -2.06 0.81
CA GLY A 75 -2.27 -3.17 0.52
C GLY A 75 -2.95 -3.06 -0.84
N GLN A 76 -3.41 -1.86 -1.23
CA GLN A 76 -4.00 -1.61 -2.55
C GLN A 76 -3.04 -1.95 -3.69
N SER A 77 -1.74 -1.77 -3.48
CA SER A 77 -0.71 -2.03 -4.49
C SER A 77 -0.35 -3.52 -4.65
N VAL A 78 -0.78 -4.39 -3.74
CA VAL A 78 -0.31 -5.79 -3.69
C VAL A 78 -0.60 -6.55 -4.98
N ALA A 79 -1.84 -6.50 -5.46
CA ALA A 79 -2.25 -7.25 -6.64
C ALA A 79 -1.42 -6.90 -7.88
N ASP A 80 -1.06 -5.62 -8.02
CA ASP A 80 -0.32 -5.13 -9.18
C ASP A 80 1.20 -5.25 -9.02
N LEU A 81 1.72 -5.08 -7.82
CA LEU A 81 3.17 -4.97 -7.60
C LEU A 81 3.78 -6.17 -6.88
N SER A 82 3.15 -6.61 -5.79
CA SER A 82 3.82 -7.47 -4.84
C SER A 82 3.09 -8.76 -4.49
N GLN A 83 2.15 -9.20 -5.34
CA GLN A 83 1.45 -10.48 -5.18
C GLN A 83 2.42 -11.68 -5.18
N ASN A 84 3.52 -11.58 -5.92
CA ASN A 84 4.59 -12.57 -5.97
C ASN A 84 5.89 -12.06 -5.31
N ALA A 85 5.76 -11.19 -4.30
CA ALA A 85 6.94 -10.72 -3.56
C ALA A 85 7.57 -11.84 -2.73
N VAL A 86 8.89 -11.86 -2.73
CA VAL A 86 9.70 -12.67 -1.80
C VAL A 86 9.75 -11.98 -0.44
N ALA A 87 9.96 -10.65 -0.46
CA ALA A 87 10.04 -9.83 0.75
C ALA A 87 9.82 -8.34 0.42
N ASN A 88 9.26 -7.62 1.36
CA ASN A 88 9.33 -6.17 1.39
C ASN A 88 10.66 -5.78 2.05
N LEU A 89 11.41 -4.87 1.43
CA LEU A 89 12.75 -4.48 1.89
C LEU A 89 12.76 -3.14 2.61
N GLY A 90 11.79 -2.27 2.34
CA GLY A 90 11.70 -1.01 3.05
C GLY A 90 10.72 -0.01 2.44
N TRP A 91 10.49 1.04 3.21
CA TRP A 91 9.81 2.26 2.79
C TRP A 91 10.72 3.45 3.08
N ASP A 92 10.78 4.38 2.14
CA ASP A 92 11.57 5.59 2.23
C ASP A 92 10.73 6.81 1.86
N GLU A 93 11.16 7.99 2.32
CA GLU A 93 10.57 9.28 1.96
C GLU A 93 9.04 9.34 2.16
N ILE A 94 8.54 8.76 3.25
CA ILE A 94 7.11 8.79 3.56
C ILE A 94 6.70 10.22 3.88
N ARG A 95 5.66 10.72 3.19
CA ARG A 95 5.05 12.05 3.40
C ARG A 95 3.55 11.92 3.52
N LEU A 96 2.95 12.70 4.38
CA LEU A 96 1.51 12.75 4.69
C LEU A 96 0.99 14.19 4.50
N PRO A 97 0.85 14.66 3.23
CA PRO A 97 0.54 16.07 2.96
C PRO A 97 -0.82 16.52 3.45
N HIS A 98 -1.81 15.62 3.48
CA HIS A 98 -3.17 15.91 3.94
C HIS A 98 -3.66 14.83 4.90
N PRO A 99 -4.43 15.21 5.94
CA PRO A 99 -5.03 14.27 6.87
C PRO A 99 -6.08 13.40 6.18
N VAL A 100 -6.25 12.18 6.69
CA VAL A 100 -7.35 11.27 6.32
C VAL A 100 -8.34 11.21 7.47
N PHE A 101 -9.61 11.18 7.13
CA PHE A 101 -10.71 11.08 8.08
C PHE A 101 -11.60 9.88 7.76
N GLU A 102 -12.37 9.44 8.74
CA GLU A 102 -13.44 8.48 8.53
C GLU A 102 -14.43 9.00 7.48
N GLY A 103 -14.80 8.15 6.52
CA GLY A 103 -15.63 8.52 5.37
C GLY A 103 -14.82 8.85 4.12
N ASP A 104 -13.52 9.13 4.22
CA ASP A 104 -12.68 9.31 3.04
C ASP A 104 -12.51 7.99 2.28
N THR A 105 -12.56 8.07 0.95
CA THR A 105 -12.26 6.94 0.08
C THR A 105 -10.87 7.12 -0.52
N ILE A 106 -9.99 6.17 -0.27
CA ILE A 106 -8.60 6.23 -0.68
C ILE A 106 -8.41 5.41 -1.96
N TYR A 107 -7.77 6.02 -2.93
CA TYR A 107 -7.28 5.43 -4.19
C TYR A 107 -5.77 5.55 -4.25
N SER A 108 -5.13 4.77 -5.10
CA SER A 108 -3.68 4.85 -5.23
C SER A 108 -3.15 4.43 -6.60
N GLN A 109 -1.93 4.87 -6.87
CA GLN A 109 -1.15 4.45 -8.03
C GLN A 109 0.32 4.33 -7.66
N SER A 110 1.06 3.57 -8.44
CA SER A 110 2.50 3.38 -8.25
C SER A 110 3.24 3.51 -9.56
N GLU A 111 4.37 4.22 -9.53
CA GLU A 111 5.31 4.37 -10.62
C GLU A 111 6.54 3.52 -10.33
N VAL A 112 7.00 2.73 -11.31
CA VAL A 112 8.27 2.01 -11.23
C VAL A 112 9.41 2.99 -11.46
N LEU A 113 10.25 3.18 -10.46
CA LEU A 113 11.40 4.08 -10.54
C LEU A 113 12.63 3.40 -11.13
N ASP A 114 12.85 2.14 -10.72
CA ASP A 114 14.02 1.36 -11.13
C ASP A 114 13.81 -0.13 -10.82
N LYS A 115 14.61 -0.98 -11.44
CA LYS A 115 14.69 -2.40 -11.10
C LYS A 115 16.12 -2.92 -11.28
N ARG A 116 16.48 -3.93 -10.51
CA ARG A 116 17.76 -4.63 -10.67
C ARG A 116 17.69 -6.09 -10.26
N GLU A 117 18.59 -6.87 -10.79
CA GLU A 117 18.80 -8.25 -10.34
C GLU A 117 19.21 -8.30 -8.87
N SER A 118 18.79 -9.36 -8.17
CA SER A 118 19.29 -9.62 -6.82
C SER A 118 20.67 -10.27 -6.89
N GLY A 119 21.67 -9.67 -6.24
CA GLY A 119 23.01 -10.22 -6.19
C GLY A 119 23.16 -11.49 -5.35
N SER A 120 22.23 -11.72 -4.39
CA SER A 120 22.29 -12.87 -3.47
C SER A 120 21.20 -13.92 -3.73
N ARG A 121 20.18 -13.61 -4.53
CA ARG A 121 19.04 -14.49 -4.80
C ARG A 121 18.75 -14.53 -6.31
N PRO A 122 19.37 -15.47 -7.06
CA PRO A 122 19.27 -15.51 -8.52
C PRO A 122 17.83 -15.76 -9.03
N HIS A 123 16.92 -16.26 -8.18
CA HIS A 123 15.51 -16.50 -8.48
C HIS A 123 14.62 -15.28 -8.30
N ALA A 124 15.20 -14.12 -7.95
CA ALA A 124 14.45 -12.90 -7.65
C ALA A 124 15.15 -11.64 -8.18
N GLY A 125 14.39 -10.57 -8.32
CA GLY A 125 14.88 -9.24 -8.58
C GLY A 125 14.31 -8.23 -7.59
N ILE A 126 14.87 -7.03 -7.58
CA ILE A 126 14.48 -5.93 -6.70
C ILE A 126 13.85 -4.85 -7.55
N VAL A 127 12.70 -4.35 -7.10
CA VAL A 127 11.92 -3.31 -7.77
C VAL A 127 11.76 -2.13 -6.81
N TYR A 128 11.93 -0.93 -7.34
CA TYR A 128 11.79 0.34 -6.64
C TYR A 128 10.59 1.08 -7.22
N VAL A 129 9.66 1.48 -6.37
CA VAL A 129 8.45 2.20 -6.79
C VAL A 129 8.21 3.45 -5.96
N LYS A 130 7.58 4.46 -6.56
CA LYS A 130 6.93 5.55 -5.83
C LYS A 130 5.42 5.29 -5.83
N THR A 131 4.81 5.22 -4.66
CA THR A 131 3.37 5.06 -4.51
C THR A 131 2.75 6.35 -3.99
N THR A 132 1.65 6.76 -4.60
CA THR A 132 0.86 7.94 -4.21
C THR A 132 -0.56 7.49 -3.90
N GLY A 133 -1.02 7.80 -2.70
CA GLY A 133 -2.42 7.64 -2.27
C GLY A 133 -3.13 8.99 -2.27
N PHE A 134 -4.37 9.02 -2.73
CA PHE A 134 -5.20 10.23 -2.79
C PHE A 134 -6.65 9.93 -2.40
N ASN A 135 -7.34 10.94 -1.88
CA ASN A 135 -8.73 10.79 -1.50
C ASN A 135 -9.68 11.01 -2.69
N GLN A 136 -11.00 10.92 -2.45
CA GLN A 136 -12.05 11.12 -3.45
C GLN A 136 -12.07 12.51 -4.12
N GLU A 137 -11.38 13.49 -3.50
CA GLU A 137 -11.23 14.84 -4.06
C GLU A 137 -9.94 15.00 -4.88
N GLY A 138 -9.15 13.94 -5.00
CA GLY A 138 -7.84 13.96 -5.67
C GLY A 138 -6.72 14.58 -4.84
N LYS A 139 -6.94 14.86 -3.56
CA LYS A 139 -5.88 15.35 -2.65
C LYS A 139 -4.95 14.23 -2.28
N VAL A 140 -3.64 14.45 -2.43
CA VAL A 140 -2.62 13.50 -2.03
C VAL A 140 -2.60 13.40 -0.51
N VAL A 141 -2.88 12.22 0.03
CA VAL A 141 -2.90 11.94 1.47
C VAL A 141 -1.64 11.26 1.95
N ILE A 142 -0.96 10.53 1.05
CA ILE A 142 0.31 9.87 1.33
C ILE A 142 1.12 9.70 0.05
N GLU A 143 2.42 9.83 0.16
CA GLU A 143 3.39 9.36 -0.84
C GLU A 143 4.57 8.70 -0.14
N PHE A 144 5.11 7.68 -0.78
CA PHE A 144 6.31 7.00 -0.30
C PHE A 144 7.03 6.28 -1.43
N LYS A 145 8.32 6.04 -1.23
CA LYS A 145 9.08 5.08 -2.03
C LYS A 145 9.07 3.73 -1.33
N ARG A 146 8.99 2.67 -2.10
CA ARG A 146 9.01 1.29 -1.58
C ARG A 146 9.99 0.46 -2.39
N THR A 147 10.78 -0.35 -1.68
CA THR A 147 11.66 -1.34 -2.27
C THR A 147 11.16 -2.73 -1.90
N PHE A 148 10.97 -3.59 -2.87
CA PHE A 148 10.57 -4.98 -2.63
C PHE A 148 11.28 -5.94 -3.58
N MET A 149 11.40 -7.17 -3.12
CA MET A 149 11.96 -8.27 -3.89
C MET A 149 10.82 -9.12 -4.43
N VAL A 150 10.87 -9.47 -5.71
CA VAL A 150 9.84 -10.23 -6.40
C VAL A 150 10.45 -11.41 -7.15
N TYR A 151 9.71 -12.52 -7.24
CA TYR A 151 10.15 -13.69 -7.97
C TYR A 151 10.32 -13.40 -9.46
N LYS A 152 11.30 -14.07 -10.06
CA LYS A 152 11.44 -14.19 -11.50
C LYS A 152 10.54 -15.29 -12.06
N ARG A 153 10.29 -15.24 -13.34
CA ARG A 153 9.50 -16.24 -14.07
C ARG A 153 10.10 -17.63 -13.89
N GLY A 154 9.24 -18.60 -13.61
CA GLY A 154 9.64 -19.99 -13.36
C GLY A 154 10.15 -20.27 -11.94
N HIS A 155 10.15 -19.30 -11.05
CA HIS A 155 10.65 -19.46 -9.68
C HIS A 155 9.59 -19.23 -8.59
N VAL A 156 8.36 -18.92 -8.97
CA VAL A 156 7.26 -18.77 -8.01
C VAL A 156 6.95 -20.15 -7.40
N PRO A 157 6.83 -20.27 -6.09
CA PRO A 157 6.39 -21.52 -5.46
C PRO A 157 5.04 -21.97 -6.02
N PRO A 158 4.84 -23.28 -6.24
CA PRO A 158 3.58 -23.79 -6.75
C PRO A 158 2.43 -23.49 -5.79
N ARG A 159 1.30 -23.08 -6.33
CA ARG A 159 0.06 -22.95 -5.56
C ARG A 159 -0.64 -24.30 -5.48
N PRO A 160 -1.39 -24.59 -4.39
CA PRO A 160 -1.97 -25.91 -4.16
C PRO A 160 -3.20 -26.23 -5.03
N TYR A 161 -3.48 -25.46 -6.08
CA TYR A 161 -4.62 -25.63 -7.00
C TYR A 161 -4.26 -25.29 -8.43
#